data_a2ed250da000363f0a41e1b3f9951d8f
#
_entry.id   a2ed250da000363f0a41e1b3f9951d8f
#
_cell.length_a   1.000
_cell.length_b   1.000
_cell.length_c   1.000
_cell.angle_alpha   90.00
_cell.angle_beta   90.00
_cell.angle_gamma   90.00
#
_symmetry.space_group_name_H-M   'P 1'
#
loop_
_entity.id
_entity.type
_entity.pdbx_description
1 polymer ?
#
loop_
_entity_poly.entity_id
_entity_poly.type
_entity_poly.pdbx_seq_one_letter_code
_entity_poly.pdbx_strand_id
1 'polypeptide(L)'
;MIRVHLLAIVAAALLLIAPTAARAQRYTLFSGGATGYDIVVGNNASESEKNAAKELQNYLKQVSGATFAVVQSPARGRHYISIGYNDLCSRALGLSKAPDESSDAYTYCTKDGNIYIYGSRKRGSMYGVFAFLEDQTGIRWYAPGVTKIPTLRRYRFAELSRSSAPAIAMRSIAYHNTHNAAWSAHNRVNGNPSSTIKFKEWGDADCFWSCHTTGVFMPASEFFAAHPEYFALRDGKRIADGQLCLSNPDVLRICTERLIAAIRREPAYAIYDLSQKDNQLYCQCSKCTSIANRYGGQSGLWLWFVNQAAREVKKVYPDKYVGTFAYQYTRTPPRGIRPDDNVVVRLCSIECCFMHSLEGCTDERNQRFVNDLRAWSEIAPHLYIWDYVTAFSQYVAPFPDFAVLGPNIRTFADNKSIGVVEEGQYSGDYGEFSELRAYLLARLLWDPDQNTDSLAHDFINAFYGSQATVAGKYYDMVCALVRPDVHQGIYPQANAAIYTDGFIDRAITLLSAGVRAARTTEERQRMEHLWMAPAYLRIRRDYKRAKADGSFDEFFRIARRDNIQLREGQKSIDDIETEIERNGR
;
A
#
# COMPACT_ATOMS: atom_id res chain seq x y z
N MET A 1 -0.33 -91.26 6.92
CA MET A 1 -1.13 -91.05 8.14
C MET A 1 -1.50 -89.56 8.14
N ILE A 2 -2.73 -89.28 7.72
CA ILE A 2 -3.28 -87.94 7.50
C ILE A 2 -4.10 -87.58 8.73
N ARG A 3 -3.75 -86.52 9.41
CA ARG A 3 -4.59 -85.91 10.47
C ARG A 3 -5.34 -84.69 9.89
N VAL A 4 -6.61 -84.89 9.77
CA VAL A 4 -7.58 -83.87 9.45
C VAL A 4 -7.85 -83.01 10.71
N HIS A 5 -7.62 -81.72 10.64
CA HIS A 5 -8.06 -80.74 11.69
C HIS A 5 -9.29 -80.01 11.22
N LEU A 6 -10.39 -80.19 11.92
CA LEU A 6 -11.60 -79.40 11.79
C LEU A 6 -11.31 -77.93 12.20
N LEU A 7 -11.53 -77.02 11.30
CA LEU A 7 -11.60 -75.57 11.61
C LEU A 7 -13.07 -75.22 11.86
N ALA A 8 -13.38 -74.88 13.11
CA ALA A 8 -14.67 -74.28 13.48
C ALA A 8 -14.66 -72.83 13.02
N ILE A 9 -15.59 -72.45 12.13
CA ILE A 9 -15.84 -71.09 11.71
C ILE A 9 -16.70 -70.42 12.77
N VAL A 10 -16.12 -69.54 13.58
CA VAL A 10 -16.84 -68.59 14.42
C VAL A 10 -17.11 -67.35 13.58
N ALA A 11 -18.34 -67.18 13.11
CA ALA A 11 -18.82 -65.96 12.48
C ALA A 11 -19.02 -64.88 13.56
N ALA A 12 -18.00 -64.04 13.80
CA ALA A 12 -18.14 -62.81 14.58
C ALA A 12 -18.77 -61.76 13.68
N ALA A 13 -20.04 -61.46 13.93
CA ALA A 13 -20.71 -60.30 13.34
C ALA A 13 -20.07 -59.01 13.89
N LEU A 14 -19.06 -58.49 13.19
CA LEU A 14 -18.58 -57.11 13.37
C LEU A 14 -19.65 -56.15 12.86
N LEU A 15 -20.47 -55.66 13.77
CA LEU A 15 -21.27 -54.43 13.56
C LEU A 15 -20.28 -53.29 13.32
N LEU A 16 -20.02 -52.97 12.05
CA LEU A 16 -19.39 -51.73 11.61
C LEU A 16 -20.33 -50.58 12.04
N ILE A 17 -20.12 -50.06 13.25
CA ILE A 17 -20.61 -48.73 13.62
C ILE A 17 -19.80 -47.74 12.75
N ALA A 18 -20.31 -47.48 11.55
CA ALA A 18 -19.82 -46.33 10.77
C ALA A 18 -20.08 -45.09 11.66
N PRO A 19 -19.07 -44.27 11.95
CA PRO A 19 -19.34 -43.01 12.62
C PRO A 19 -20.31 -42.25 11.72
N THR A 20 -21.56 -42.09 12.17
CA THR A 20 -22.47 -41.15 11.56
C THR A 20 -21.79 -39.80 11.68
N ALA A 21 -21.12 -39.34 10.59
CA ALA A 21 -20.65 -37.99 10.51
C ALA A 21 -21.85 -37.09 10.82
N ALA A 22 -21.89 -36.57 12.03
CA ALA A 22 -22.95 -35.67 12.45
C ALA A 22 -22.97 -34.57 11.38
N ARG A 23 -24.04 -34.52 10.60
CA ARG A 23 -24.20 -33.54 9.53
C ARG A 23 -24.20 -32.18 10.21
N ALA A 24 -23.08 -31.46 10.09
CA ALA A 24 -22.90 -30.18 10.76
C ALA A 24 -24.13 -29.31 10.54
N GLN A 25 -24.72 -28.83 11.63
CA GLN A 25 -25.91 -28.00 11.58
C GLN A 25 -25.65 -26.79 10.72
N ARG A 26 -26.50 -26.57 9.70
CA ARG A 26 -26.35 -25.42 8.80
C ARG A 26 -27.37 -24.34 9.13
N TYR A 27 -26.90 -23.15 9.35
CA TYR A 27 -27.69 -21.95 9.58
C TYR A 27 -27.94 -21.19 8.27
N THR A 28 -29.11 -20.58 8.13
CA THR A 28 -29.46 -19.76 6.96
C THR A 28 -29.33 -18.29 7.32
N LEU A 29 -28.34 -17.62 6.80
CA LEU A 29 -28.14 -16.17 7.02
C LEU A 29 -29.28 -15.37 6.36
N PHE A 30 -29.57 -15.70 5.10
CA PHE A 30 -30.71 -15.13 4.35
C PHE A 30 -31.25 -16.12 3.31
N SER A 31 -32.52 -15.95 2.93
CA SER A 31 -33.15 -16.68 1.83
C SER A 31 -34.35 -15.93 1.30
N GLY A 32 -34.46 -15.77 -0.02
CA GLY A 32 -35.61 -15.18 -0.70
C GLY A 32 -35.93 -13.74 -0.25
N GLY A 33 -34.95 -12.94 0.03
CA GLY A 33 -35.14 -11.54 0.49
C GLY A 33 -35.48 -11.40 1.98
N ALA A 34 -35.38 -12.49 2.79
CA ALA A 34 -35.65 -12.47 4.21
C ALA A 34 -34.47 -12.98 5.04
N THR A 35 -34.35 -12.53 6.30
CA THR A 35 -33.34 -12.96 7.25
C THR A 35 -33.90 -13.14 8.65
N GLY A 36 -33.37 -14.13 9.39
CA GLY A 36 -33.59 -14.32 10.82
C GLY A 36 -32.51 -13.70 11.71
N TYR A 37 -31.62 -12.86 11.15
CA TYR A 37 -30.49 -12.28 11.85
C TYR A 37 -30.65 -10.77 12.06
N ASP A 38 -30.20 -10.32 13.23
CA ASP A 38 -29.94 -8.89 13.51
C ASP A 38 -28.45 -8.61 13.48
N ILE A 39 -28.04 -7.37 13.15
CA ILE A 39 -26.68 -6.88 13.32
C ILE A 39 -26.61 -6.17 14.66
N VAL A 40 -25.76 -6.65 15.56
CA VAL A 40 -25.63 -6.11 16.91
C VAL A 40 -24.33 -5.32 17.03
N VAL A 41 -24.46 -4.04 17.39
CA VAL A 41 -23.34 -3.15 17.69
C VAL A 41 -23.53 -2.55 19.08
N GLY A 42 -22.53 -2.66 19.95
CA GLY A 42 -22.64 -2.24 21.35
C GLY A 42 -22.81 -0.73 21.53
N ASN A 43 -23.36 -0.31 22.67
CA ASN A 43 -23.54 1.12 23.00
C ASN A 43 -22.23 1.91 22.97
N ASN A 44 -21.13 1.28 23.36
CA ASN A 44 -19.79 1.89 23.44
C ASN A 44 -18.96 1.64 22.16
N ALA A 45 -19.59 1.23 21.05
CA ALA A 45 -18.90 0.98 19.80
C ALA A 45 -18.21 2.26 19.28
N SER A 46 -17.04 2.09 18.67
CA SER A 46 -16.34 3.16 17.98
C SER A 46 -17.11 3.64 16.75
N GLU A 47 -16.72 4.79 16.20
CA GLU A 47 -17.34 5.28 14.94
C GLU A 47 -17.09 4.32 13.77
N SER A 48 -15.92 3.69 13.71
CA SER A 48 -15.61 2.68 12.67
C SER A 48 -16.45 1.41 12.83
N GLU A 49 -16.71 0.93 14.07
CA GLU A 49 -17.58 -0.22 14.32
C GLU A 49 -19.04 0.08 13.96
N LYS A 50 -19.53 1.29 14.28
CA LYS A 50 -20.87 1.74 13.87
C LYS A 50 -21.00 1.86 12.35
N ASN A 51 -19.97 2.38 11.70
CA ASN A 51 -19.93 2.46 10.24
C ASN A 51 -19.88 1.07 9.62
N ALA A 52 -19.05 0.18 10.14
CA ALA A 52 -18.96 -1.22 9.69
C ALA A 52 -20.33 -1.94 9.77
N ALA A 53 -21.14 -1.66 10.80
CA ALA A 53 -22.50 -2.20 10.92
C ALA A 53 -23.42 -1.69 9.80
N LYS A 54 -23.32 -0.40 9.44
CA LYS A 54 -24.08 0.19 8.33
C LYS A 54 -23.64 -0.40 6.98
N GLU A 55 -22.34 -0.52 6.78
CA GLU A 55 -21.75 -1.12 5.57
C GLU A 55 -22.20 -2.58 5.42
N LEU A 56 -22.13 -3.37 6.50
CA LEU A 56 -22.62 -4.76 6.50
C LEU A 56 -24.11 -4.83 6.13
N GLN A 57 -24.96 -4.00 6.73
CA GLN A 57 -26.38 -3.92 6.42
C GLN A 57 -26.61 -3.59 4.95
N ASN A 58 -25.93 -2.55 4.44
CA ASN A 58 -26.07 -2.09 3.07
C ASN A 58 -25.66 -3.16 2.05
N TYR A 59 -24.49 -3.76 2.21
CA TYR A 59 -24.00 -4.77 1.29
C TYR A 59 -24.79 -6.06 1.35
N LEU A 60 -25.17 -6.53 2.54
CA LEU A 60 -26.05 -7.70 2.66
C LEU A 60 -27.42 -7.47 2.01
N LYS A 61 -27.98 -6.25 2.12
CA LYS A 61 -29.22 -5.89 1.43
C LYS A 61 -29.04 -5.92 -0.10
N GLN A 62 -27.95 -5.37 -0.62
CA GLN A 62 -27.67 -5.39 -2.07
C GLN A 62 -27.46 -6.83 -2.60
N VAL A 63 -26.75 -7.66 -1.84
CA VAL A 63 -26.47 -9.06 -2.21
C VAL A 63 -27.72 -9.92 -2.18
N SER A 64 -28.60 -9.76 -1.16
CA SER A 64 -29.67 -10.72 -0.83
C SER A 64 -31.10 -10.19 -1.00
N GLY A 65 -31.28 -8.86 -1.08
CA GLY A 65 -32.58 -8.21 -0.95
C GLY A 65 -33.11 -8.14 0.49
N ALA A 66 -32.48 -8.86 1.45
CA ALA A 66 -32.93 -8.91 2.85
C ALA A 66 -32.48 -7.68 3.65
N THR A 67 -33.34 -7.16 4.50
CA THR A 67 -33.01 -6.07 5.42
C THR A 67 -32.67 -6.62 6.79
N PHE A 68 -31.41 -6.41 7.23
CA PHE A 68 -30.93 -6.76 8.57
C PHE A 68 -31.13 -5.56 9.49
N ALA A 69 -31.76 -5.74 10.64
CA ALA A 69 -31.90 -4.66 11.61
C ALA A 69 -30.56 -4.42 12.32
N VAL A 70 -30.14 -3.16 12.43
CA VAL A 70 -28.99 -2.77 13.26
C VAL A 70 -29.52 -2.36 14.62
N VAL A 71 -29.12 -3.10 15.65
CA VAL A 71 -29.66 -2.98 17.02
C VAL A 71 -28.54 -3.01 18.06
N GLN A 72 -28.84 -2.58 19.29
CA GLN A 72 -27.91 -2.66 20.43
C GLN A 72 -27.96 -4.01 21.15
N SER A 73 -29.07 -4.70 21.06
CA SER A 73 -29.28 -6.03 21.65
C SER A 73 -30.18 -6.87 20.72
N PRO A 74 -29.92 -8.17 20.57
CA PRO A 74 -30.67 -9.01 19.65
C PRO A 74 -32.11 -9.19 20.13
N ALA A 75 -33.07 -9.27 19.22
CA ALA A 75 -34.45 -9.60 19.54
C ALA A 75 -34.56 -11.07 20.00
N ARG A 76 -35.50 -11.32 20.89
CA ARG A 76 -35.75 -12.69 21.42
C ARG A 76 -36.05 -13.67 20.29
N GLY A 77 -35.31 -14.78 20.25
CA GLY A 77 -35.49 -15.85 19.26
C GLY A 77 -34.90 -15.58 17.89
N ARG A 78 -34.14 -14.49 17.72
CA ARG A 78 -33.38 -14.20 16.50
C ARG A 78 -31.89 -14.51 16.70
N HIS A 79 -31.24 -14.97 15.64
CA HIS A 79 -29.79 -15.01 15.57
C HIS A 79 -29.23 -13.61 15.32
N TYR A 80 -27.93 -13.46 15.50
CA TYR A 80 -27.28 -12.14 15.31
C TYR A 80 -25.86 -12.25 14.77
N ILE A 81 -25.42 -11.12 14.18
CA ILE A 81 -24.04 -10.83 13.85
C ILE A 81 -23.56 -9.76 14.82
N SER A 82 -22.68 -10.11 15.77
CA SER A 82 -22.11 -9.19 16.74
C SER A 82 -20.85 -8.55 16.17
N ILE A 83 -20.79 -7.23 16.18
CA ILE A 83 -19.63 -6.44 15.71
C ILE A 83 -18.94 -5.80 16.89
N GLY A 84 -17.61 -5.93 16.93
CA GLY A 84 -16.75 -5.43 17.99
C GLY A 84 -16.62 -6.38 19.18
N TYR A 85 -15.56 -6.14 19.98
CA TYR A 85 -15.36 -6.83 21.25
C TYR A 85 -16.28 -6.21 22.30
N ASN A 86 -17.46 -6.80 22.45
CA ASN A 86 -18.49 -6.38 23.39
C ASN A 86 -18.86 -7.52 24.34
N ASP A 87 -19.78 -7.26 25.27
CA ASP A 87 -20.23 -8.23 26.28
C ASP A 87 -20.85 -9.50 25.69
N LEU A 88 -21.53 -9.41 24.54
CA LEU A 88 -22.06 -10.59 23.86
C LEU A 88 -20.93 -11.46 23.32
N CYS A 89 -19.98 -10.82 22.65
CA CYS A 89 -18.81 -11.48 22.06
C CYS A 89 -17.96 -12.15 23.15
N SER A 90 -17.55 -11.40 24.19
CA SER A 90 -16.65 -11.89 25.24
C SER A 90 -17.28 -13.05 26.04
N ARG A 91 -18.55 -12.92 26.45
CA ARG A 91 -19.25 -13.98 27.20
C ARG A 91 -19.50 -15.21 26.34
N ALA A 92 -19.99 -15.05 25.13
CA ALA A 92 -20.31 -16.19 24.26
C ALA A 92 -19.05 -17.00 23.92
N LEU A 93 -17.94 -16.32 23.61
CA LEU A 93 -16.70 -16.97 23.21
C LEU A 93 -15.74 -17.30 24.37
N GLY A 94 -16.05 -16.87 25.59
CA GLY A 94 -15.21 -17.07 26.78
C GLY A 94 -13.89 -16.28 26.70
N LEU A 95 -13.90 -15.10 26.07
CA LEU A 95 -12.70 -14.28 25.89
C LEU A 95 -12.43 -13.48 27.17
N SER A 96 -11.27 -13.69 27.78
CA SER A 96 -10.82 -12.99 29.00
C SER A 96 -10.03 -11.72 28.72
N LYS A 97 -9.55 -11.53 27.49
CA LYS A 97 -8.70 -10.39 27.09
C LYS A 97 -9.25 -9.73 25.83
N ALA A 98 -9.30 -8.41 25.85
CA ALA A 98 -9.62 -7.61 24.67
C ALA A 98 -8.53 -7.73 23.59
N PRO A 99 -8.87 -7.53 22.29
CA PRO A 99 -7.91 -7.41 21.22
C PRO A 99 -6.88 -6.30 21.49
N ASP A 100 -5.71 -6.44 20.89
CA ASP A 100 -4.68 -5.43 20.93
C ASP A 100 -5.12 -4.20 20.10
N GLU A 101 -5.29 -3.05 20.75
CA GLU A 101 -5.75 -1.81 20.12
C GLU A 101 -4.70 -1.19 19.16
N SER A 102 -3.45 -1.63 19.22
CA SER A 102 -2.39 -1.23 18.28
C SER A 102 -2.38 -2.06 16.98
N SER A 103 -3.14 -3.16 16.96
CA SER A 103 -3.19 -4.10 15.84
C SER A 103 -4.43 -3.89 14.97
N ASP A 104 -4.29 -4.07 13.67
CA ASP A 104 -5.40 -4.14 12.71
C ASP A 104 -5.95 -5.56 12.52
N ALA A 105 -5.45 -6.53 13.28
CA ALA A 105 -5.92 -7.92 13.24
C ALA A 105 -7.41 -8.04 13.56
N TYR A 106 -8.04 -9.00 12.93
CA TYR A 106 -9.45 -9.32 13.16
C TYR A 106 -9.68 -10.84 13.27
N THR A 107 -10.79 -11.18 13.90
CA THR A 107 -11.35 -12.52 13.88
C THR A 107 -12.84 -12.44 13.55
N TYR A 108 -13.32 -13.33 12.69
CA TYR A 108 -14.74 -13.66 12.67
C TYR A 108 -14.93 -15.17 12.87
N CYS A 109 -15.93 -15.54 13.65
CA CYS A 109 -16.27 -16.93 13.93
C CYS A 109 -17.74 -17.09 14.23
N THR A 110 -18.19 -18.35 14.31
CA THR A 110 -19.57 -18.69 14.68
C THR A 110 -19.61 -19.49 15.97
N LYS A 111 -20.65 -19.29 16.75
CA LYS A 111 -21.03 -20.13 17.90
C LYS A 111 -22.53 -20.12 18.08
N ASP A 112 -23.14 -21.29 18.25
CA ASP A 112 -24.57 -21.48 18.46
C ASP A 112 -25.44 -20.76 17.39
N GLY A 113 -24.99 -20.78 16.13
CA GLY A 113 -25.66 -20.13 15.00
C GLY A 113 -25.48 -18.62 14.91
N ASN A 114 -24.85 -17.99 15.87
CA ASN A 114 -24.53 -16.57 15.84
C ASN A 114 -23.12 -16.32 15.22
N ILE A 115 -22.92 -15.14 14.67
CA ILE A 115 -21.67 -14.73 14.05
C ILE A 115 -21.05 -13.63 14.91
N TYR A 116 -19.76 -13.74 15.19
CA TYR A 116 -18.99 -12.77 15.96
C TYR A 116 -17.85 -12.25 15.12
N ILE A 117 -17.76 -10.93 14.97
CA ILE A 117 -16.71 -10.25 14.19
C ILE A 117 -16.05 -9.22 15.11
N TYR A 118 -14.79 -9.41 15.44
CA TYR A 118 -14.10 -8.55 16.40
C TYR A 118 -12.62 -8.38 16.09
N GLY A 119 -12.04 -7.29 16.57
CA GLY A 119 -10.66 -6.87 16.49
C GLY A 119 -10.49 -5.59 17.28
N SER A 120 -9.42 -4.81 17.03
CA SER A 120 -9.27 -3.50 17.64
C SER A 120 -10.46 -2.59 17.31
N ARG A 121 -10.77 -1.67 18.23
CA ARG A 121 -11.88 -0.72 18.08
C ARG A 121 -11.62 0.29 16.98
N LYS A 122 -10.32 0.62 16.73
CA LYS A 122 -9.94 1.58 15.71
C LYS A 122 -10.26 1.07 14.30
N ARG A 123 -9.85 -0.16 13.94
CA ARG A 123 -10.00 -0.71 12.58
C ARG A 123 -10.25 -2.22 12.52
N GLY A 124 -9.70 -3.00 13.45
CA GLY A 124 -9.72 -4.45 13.37
C GLY A 124 -11.13 -5.02 13.20
N SER A 125 -12.09 -4.58 14.01
CA SER A 125 -13.50 -5.01 13.91
C SER A 125 -14.11 -4.66 12.54
N MET A 126 -13.84 -3.47 12.03
CA MET A 126 -14.31 -3.01 10.72
C MET A 126 -13.69 -3.85 9.57
N TYR A 127 -12.38 -4.10 9.63
CA TYR A 127 -11.70 -4.95 8.64
C TYR A 127 -12.21 -6.40 8.67
N GLY A 128 -12.59 -6.89 9.84
CA GLY A 128 -13.26 -8.18 9.97
C GLY A 128 -14.61 -8.22 9.25
N VAL A 129 -15.38 -7.14 9.30
CA VAL A 129 -16.66 -7.03 8.55
C VAL A 129 -16.41 -7.04 7.05
N PHE A 130 -15.43 -6.30 6.54
CA PHE A 130 -15.10 -6.31 5.12
C PHE A 130 -14.58 -7.67 4.66
N ALA A 131 -13.74 -8.32 5.46
CA ALA A 131 -13.30 -9.69 5.19
C ALA A 131 -14.46 -10.68 5.16
N PHE A 132 -15.40 -10.59 6.09
CA PHE A 132 -16.60 -11.42 6.11
C PHE A 132 -17.43 -11.23 4.83
N LEU A 133 -17.65 -10.00 4.39
CA LEU A 133 -18.34 -9.70 3.14
C LEU A 133 -17.59 -10.26 1.91
N GLU A 134 -16.28 -10.09 1.85
CA GLU A 134 -15.46 -10.65 0.76
C GLU A 134 -15.56 -12.18 0.69
N ASP A 135 -15.36 -12.84 1.84
CA ASP A 135 -15.25 -14.30 1.91
C ASP A 135 -16.60 -15.00 1.73
N GLN A 136 -17.66 -14.43 2.32
CA GLN A 136 -18.94 -15.11 2.41
C GLN A 136 -19.90 -14.72 1.28
N THR A 137 -19.69 -13.56 0.65
CA THR A 137 -20.60 -13.08 -0.41
C THR A 137 -19.92 -12.87 -1.75
N GLY A 138 -18.59 -12.83 -1.81
CA GLY A 138 -17.82 -12.58 -3.02
C GLY A 138 -17.77 -11.12 -3.45
N ILE A 139 -18.13 -10.19 -2.57
CA ILE A 139 -17.94 -8.76 -2.81
C ILE A 139 -16.45 -8.45 -3.02
N ARG A 140 -16.14 -7.51 -3.92
CA ARG A 140 -14.79 -6.98 -4.13
C ARG A 140 -14.86 -5.50 -4.48
N TRP A 141 -13.99 -4.70 -3.88
CA TRP A 141 -13.85 -3.25 -4.12
C TRP A 141 -12.57 -3.00 -4.92
N TYR A 142 -12.68 -3.01 -6.25
CA TYR A 142 -11.50 -2.94 -7.13
C TYR A 142 -10.91 -1.53 -7.22
N ALA A 143 -11.77 -0.53 -7.47
CA ALA A 143 -11.38 0.88 -7.53
C ALA A 143 -12.51 1.75 -6.97
N PRO A 144 -12.30 3.03 -6.64
CA PRO A 144 -13.38 3.95 -6.33
C PRO A 144 -14.46 3.91 -7.42
N GLY A 145 -15.71 3.62 -7.03
CA GLY A 145 -16.83 3.46 -7.96
C GLY A 145 -16.89 2.11 -8.70
N VAL A 146 -15.96 1.19 -8.49
CA VAL A 146 -15.95 -0.14 -9.13
C VAL A 146 -15.99 -1.23 -8.07
N THR A 147 -17.21 -1.67 -7.74
CA THR A 147 -17.46 -2.72 -6.77
C THR A 147 -18.23 -3.86 -7.40
N LYS A 148 -17.72 -5.08 -7.24
CA LYS A 148 -18.46 -6.30 -7.59
C LYS A 148 -19.39 -6.67 -6.45
N ILE A 149 -20.68 -6.71 -6.73
CA ILE A 149 -21.72 -7.12 -5.74
C ILE A 149 -22.51 -8.27 -6.33
N PRO A 150 -22.20 -9.52 -5.95
CA PRO A 150 -22.96 -10.67 -6.41
C PRO A 150 -24.41 -10.66 -5.91
N THR A 151 -25.34 -11.18 -6.70
CA THR A 151 -26.70 -11.42 -6.25
C THR A 151 -26.84 -12.86 -5.77
N LEU A 152 -27.17 -13.07 -4.52
CA LEU A 152 -27.33 -14.37 -3.89
C LEU A 152 -28.75 -14.56 -3.38
N ARG A 153 -29.47 -15.54 -3.94
CA ARG A 153 -30.83 -15.86 -3.49
C ARG A 153 -30.87 -16.47 -2.08
N ARG A 154 -29.82 -17.18 -1.66
CA ARG A 154 -29.68 -17.85 -0.38
C ARG A 154 -28.22 -18.00 0.00
N TYR A 155 -27.91 -17.79 1.28
CA TYR A 155 -26.63 -18.13 1.85
C TYR A 155 -26.79 -18.95 3.14
N ARG A 156 -26.08 -20.07 3.22
CA ARG A 156 -26.03 -20.99 4.37
C ARG A 156 -24.61 -21.23 4.79
N PHE A 157 -24.38 -21.27 6.07
CA PHE A 157 -23.09 -21.61 6.66
C PHE A 157 -23.24 -22.71 7.73
N ALA A 158 -22.16 -23.43 8.03
CA ALA A 158 -22.08 -24.34 9.20
C ALA A 158 -21.25 -23.64 10.29
N GLU A 159 -19.94 -23.95 10.32
CA GLU A 159 -19.00 -23.24 11.17
C GLU A 159 -18.15 -22.32 10.30
N LEU A 160 -17.93 -21.11 10.79
CA LEU A 160 -17.01 -20.14 10.22
C LEU A 160 -15.95 -19.85 11.27
N SER A 161 -14.70 -19.79 10.87
CA SER A 161 -13.61 -19.33 11.72
C SER A 161 -12.49 -18.79 10.84
N ARG A 162 -12.17 -17.51 11.00
CA ARG A 162 -11.04 -16.86 10.37
C ARG A 162 -10.44 -15.83 11.29
N SER A 163 -9.13 -15.92 11.50
CA SER A 163 -8.32 -14.84 12.07
C SER A 163 -7.29 -14.39 11.05
N SER A 164 -7.04 -13.11 10.96
CA SER A 164 -6.06 -12.55 10.04
C SER A 164 -5.43 -11.30 10.63
N ALA A 165 -4.15 -11.15 10.39
CA ALA A 165 -3.37 -9.96 10.74
C ALA A 165 -2.57 -9.52 9.51
N PRO A 166 -2.28 -8.21 9.36
CA PRO A 166 -1.48 -7.74 8.24
C PRO A 166 -0.01 -8.14 8.40
N ALA A 167 0.65 -8.45 7.29
CA ALA A 167 2.11 -8.64 7.25
C ALA A 167 2.84 -7.32 7.55
N ILE A 168 2.31 -6.20 7.09
CA ILE A 168 2.83 -4.85 7.33
C ILE A 168 1.81 -4.06 8.15
N ALA A 169 2.21 -3.56 9.32
CA ALA A 169 1.30 -2.86 10.23
C ALA A 169 0.81 -1.53 9.65
N MET A 170 1.72 -0.67 9.11
CA MET A 170 1.36 0.58 8.44
C MET A 170 1.51 0.42 6.93
N ARG A 171 0.39 0.50 6.21
CA ARG A 171 0.24 0.23 4.78
C ARG A 171 -0.17 1.49 4.07
N SER A 172 0.80 2.17 3.46
CA SER A 172 0.60 3.43 2.76
C SER A 172 0.86 3.25 1.26
N ILE A 173 -0.07 3.69 0.45
CA ILE A 173 0.00 3.60 -1.01
C ILE A 173 -0.23 4.99 -1.58
N ALA A 174 0.78 5.54 -2.25
CA ALA A 174 0.74 6.89 -2.79
C ALA A 174 0.27 6.91 -4.25
N TYR A 175 -0.94 6.45 -4.48
CA TYR A 175 -1.70 6.65 -5.71
C TYR A 175 -2.90 7.55 -5.42
N HIS A 176 -3.28 8.41 -6.36
CA HIS A 176 -4.34 9.41 -6.13
C HIS A 176 -5.69 8.77 -5.76
N ASN A 177 -6.05 7.63 -6.36
CA ASN A 177 -7.29 6.92 -6.05
C ASN A 177 -7.35 6.39 -4.60
N THR A 178 -6.22 6.23 -3.91
CA THR A 178 -6.18 5.84 -2.48
C THR A 178 -6.62 6.96 -1.54
N HIS A 179 -6.80 8.18 -2.04
CA HIS A 179 -7.38 9.28 -1.28
C HIS A 179 -8.88 9.06 -0.97
N ASN A 180 -9.54 8.12 -1.64
CA ASN A 180 -10.88 7.69 -1.27
C ASN A 180 -10.85 6.85 0.02
N ALA A 181 -11.32 7.43 1.13
CA ALA A 181 -11.25 6.82 2.46
C ALA A 181 -12.03 5.50 2.54
N ALA A 182 -13.20 5.41 1.88
CA ALA A 182 -13.99 4.19 1.85
C ALA A 182 -13.26 3.06 1.12
N TRP A 183 -12.71 3.34 -0.07
CA TRP A 183 -11.94 2.36 -0.83
C TRP A 183 -10.70 1.89 -0.04
N SER A 184 -9.98 2.82 0.57
CA SER A 184 -8.80 2.51 1.39
C SER A 184 -9.17 1.59 2.57
N ALA A 185 -10.25 1.89 3.29
CA ALA A 185 -10.73 1.06 4.40
C ALA A 185 -11.20 -0.33 3.93
N HIS A 186 -11.98 -0.41 2.85
CA HIS A 186 -12.43 -1.67 2.27
C HIS A 186 -11.25 -2.58 1.88
N ASN A 187 -10.18 -2.00 1.37
CA ASN A 187 -8.95 -2.71 0.99
C ASN A 187 -7.88 -2.75 2.10
N ARG A 188 -8.22 -2.34 3.32
CA ARG A 188 -7.37 -2.41 4.53
C ARG A 188 -6.09 -1.57 4.43
N VAL A 189 -6.09 -0.52 3.61
CA VAL A 189 -5.04 0.50 3.59
C VAL A 189 -5.28 1.45 4.77
N ASN A 190 -4.28 1.62 5.62
CA ASN A 190 -4.39 2.44 6.84
C ASN A 190 -3.39 3.59 6.90
N GLY A 191 -2.50 3.73 5.91
CA GLY A 191 -1.54 4.82 5.78
C GLY A 191 -1.92 5.76 4.64
N ASN A 192 -1.59 7.04 4.78
CA ASN A 192 -1.72 8.02 3.70
C ASN A 192 -0.52 8.96 3.71
N PRO A 193 0.28 9.04 2.64
CA PRO A 193 1.43 9.94 2.57
C PRO A 193 1.03 11.42 2.52
N SER A 194 -0.19 11.74 2.07
CA SER A 194 -0.70 13.11 1.96
C SER A 194 -1.22 13.70 3.28
N SER A 195 -1.14 12.97 4.38
CA SER A 195 -1.29 13.47 5.75
C SER A 195 -2.63 14.09 6.18
N THR A 196 -3.67 14.13 5.38
CA THR A 196 -4.86 14.94 5.69
C THR A 196 -6.14 14.17 5.95
N ILE A 197 -6.16 12.84 5.82
CA ILE A 197 -7.41 12.07 5.90
C ILE A 197 -7.67 11.64 7.34
N LYS A 198 -8.53 12.38 8.03
CA LYS A 198 -9.07 12.04 9.35
C LYS A 198 -10.55 11.72 9.21
N PHE A 199 -10.86 10.46 8.98
CA PHE A 199 -12.23 9.97 8.92
C PHE A 199 -12.41 8.88 9.98
N LYS A 200 -12.87 9.26 11.16
CA LYS A 200 -13.07 8.35 12.30
C LYS A 200 -13.97 7.18 11.96
N GLU A 201 -14.95 7.40 11.11
CA GLU A 201 -15.86 6.35 10.60
C GLU A 201 -15.13 5.29 9.75
N TRP A 202 -13.95 5.60 9.20
CA TRP A 202 -13.08 4.69 8.48
C TRP A 202 -11.81 4.30 9.25
N GLY A 203 -11.78 4.62 10.57
CA GLY A 203 -10.70 4.25 11.48
C GLY A 203 -9.46 5.12 11.39
N ASP A 204 -9.56 6.33 10.81
CA ASP A 204 -8.47 7.27 10.56
C ASP A 204 -7.27 6.64 9.79
N ALA A 205 -6.39 7.47 9.26
CA ALA A 205 -5.13 7.02 8.66
C ALA A 205 -3.95 7.22 9.61
N ASP A 206 -2.99 6.29 9.58
CA ASP A 206 -1.70 6.44 10.22
C ASP A 206 -0.76 7.14 9.22
N CYS A 207 -0.23 8.30 9.59
CA CYS A 207 0.54 9.15 8.69
C CYS A 207 1.80 9.66 9.36
N PHE A 208 2.80 9.96 8.52
CA PHE A 208 3.93 10.81 8.90
C PHE A 208 3.55 12.27 8.74
N TRP A 209 3.99 13.11 9.68
CA TRP A 209 3.93 14.54 9.46
C TRP A 209 5.11 14.95 8.57
N SER A 210 4.83 15.25 7.30
CA SER A 210 5.78 15.78 6.31
C SER A 210 6.97 14.85 5.95
N CYS A 211 7.89 15.36 5.12
CA CYS A 211 9.19 14.81 4.76
C CYS A 211 10.13 15.93 4.33
N HIS A 212 11.45 15.67 4.24
CA HIS A 212 12.49 16.65 3.87
C HIS A 212 12.47 17.94 4.71
N THR A 213 12.14 17.80 6.00
CA THR A 213 11.75 18.91 6.87
C THR A 213 12.86 19.85 7.29
N THR A 214 14.15 19.50 7.14
CA THR A 214 15.23 20.45 7.42
C THR A 214 15.17 21.69 6.54
N GLY A 215 14.66 21.58 5.32
CA GLY A 215 14.38 22.74 4.47
C GLY A 215 13.23 23.61 4.95
N VAL A 216 12.25 23.00 5.63
CA VAL A 216 11.10 23.69 6.25
C VAL A 216 11.51 24.32 7.58
N PHE A 217 12.27 23.61 8.41
CA PHE A 217 12.72 24.12 9.71
C PHE A 217 13.77 25.21 9.59
N MET A 218 14.63 25.16 8.56
CA MET A 218 15.69 26.14 8.33
C MET A 218 15.78 26.52 6.87
N PRO A 219 14.79 27.27 6.33
CA PRO A 219 14.84 27.74 4.96
C PRO A 219 16.01 28.73 4.76
N ALA A 220 16.74 28.57 3.66
CA ALA A 220 17.90 29.42 3.36
C ALA A 220 17.53 30.90 3.23
N SER A 221 16.33 31.20 2.76
CA SER A 221 15.80 32.58 2.66
C SER A 221 15.70 33.30 4.01
N GLU A 222 15.55 32.55 5.10
CA GLU A 222 15.46 33.13 6.44
C GLU A 222 16.83 33.23 7.13
N PHE A 223 17.68 32.23 6.93
CA PHE A 223 18.88 32.09 7.75
C PHE A 223 20.19 32.34 7.03
N PHE A 224 20.30 32.09 5.71
CA PHE A 224 21.60 32.01 5.05
C PHE A 224 22.37 33.33 5.04
N ALA A 225 21.69 34.45 4.85
CA ALA A 225 22.33 35.76 4.77
C ALA A 225 23.01 36.17 6.11
N ALA A 226 22.39 35.86 7.23
CA ALA A 226 22.88 36.18 8.57
C ALA A 226 23.76 35.09 9.17
N HIS A 227 23.51 33.83 8.83
CA HIS A 227 24.12 32.64 9.42
C HIS A 227 24.51 31.60 8.36
N PRO A 228 25.45 31.92 7.45
CA PRO A 228 25.90 30.97 6.44
C PRO A 228 26.53 29.72 7.06
N GLU A 229 27.06 29.79 8.27
CA GLU A 229 27.64 28.67 9.02
C GLU A 229 26.63 27.58 9.43
N TYR A 230 25.34 27.85 9.35
CA TYR A 230 24.28 26.85 9.58
C TYR A 230 24.13 25.88 8.40
N PHE A 231 24.64 26.22 7.23
CA PHE A 231 24.52 25.46 6.00
C PHE A 231 25.78 24.70 5.63
N ALA A 232 25.67 23.75 4.73
CA ALA A 232 26.78 22.89 4.35
C ALA A 232 27.98 23.67 3.83
N LEU A 233 29.16 23.31 4.33
CA LEU A 233 30.43 23.70 3.76
C LEU A 233 30.80 22.71 2.64
N ARG A 234 30.94 23.19 1.42
CA ARG A 234 31.34 22.40 0.23
C ARG A 234 32.44 23.12 -0.50
N ASP A 235 33.53 22.44 -0.78
CA ASP A 235 34.67 22.99 -1.52
C ASP A 235 35.12 24.38 -1.01
N GLY A 236 35.18 24.51 0.30
CA GLY A 236 35.58 25.75 1.00
C GLY A 236 34.52 26.85 1.07
N LYS A 237 33.30 26.63 0.55
CA LYS A 237 32.22 27.63 0.55
C LYS A 237 30.95 27.11 1.25
N ARG A 238 30.25 28.00 1.95
CA ARG A 238 28.90 27.72 2.46
C ARG A 238 27.90 27.87 1.32
N ILE A 239 26.96 26.91 1.22
CA ILE A 239 26.00 26.87 0.11
C ILE A 239 24.56 26.84 0.64
N ALA A 240 23.73 27.76 0.18
CA ALA A 240 22.35 27.94 0.61
C ALA A 240 21.48 26.72 0.32
N ASP A 241 21.65 26.12 -0.85
CA ASP A 241 20.85 24.97 -1.31
C ASP A 241 21.33 23.62 -0.73
N GLY A 242 22.48 23.62 -0.02
CA GLY A 242 23.02 22.43 0.61
C GLY A 242 22.22 21.97 1.83
N GLN A 243 22.65 20.83 2.38
CA GLN A 243 22.17 20.33 3.66
C GLN A 243 22.56 21.29 4.80
N LEU A 244 22.09 21.04 6.01
CA LEU A 244 22.51 21.81 7.19
C LEU A 244 23.87 21.33 7.71
N CYS A 245 24.56 22.21 8.44
CA CYS A 245 25.77 21.86 9.20
C CYS A 245 25.38 21.20 10.52
N LEU A 246 25.20 19.87 10.52
CA LEU A 246 24.63 19.10 11.63
C LEU A 246 25.49 19.15 12.92
N SER A 247 26.77 19.52 12.83
CA SER A 247 27.65 19.70 13.98
C SER A 247 27.53 21.09 14.64
N ASN A 248 26.71 22.00 14.08
CA ASN A 248 26.43 23.30 14.66
C ASN A 248 25.33 23.18 15.73
N PRO A 249 25.57 23.59 17.00
CA PRO A 249 24.61 23.44 18.08
C PRO A 249 23.36 24.28 17.89
N ASP A 250 23.43 25.45 17.26
CA ASP A 250 22.25 26.27 16.98
C ASP A 250 21.33 25.61 15.95
N VAL A 251 21.89 24.93 14.94
CA VAL A 251 21.11 24.15 13.98
C VAL A 251 20.31 23.06 14.69
N LEU A 252 20.93 22.33 15.63
CA LEU A 252 20.24 21.33 16.44
C LEU A 252 19.12 21.95 17.27
N ARG A 253 19.43 23.05 17.98
CA ARG A 253 18.46 23.75 18.81
C ARG A 253 17.25 24.23 18.00
N ILE A 254 17.49 24.95 16.91
CA ILE A 254 16.41 25.51 16.05
C ILE A 254 15.56 24.41 15.44
N CYS A 255 16.16 23.35 14.89
CA CYS A 255 15.41 22.21 14.34
C CYS A 255 14.55 21.53 15.40
N THR A 256 15.09 21.34 16.61
CA THR A 256 14.37 20.71 17.73
C THR A 256 13.20 21.58 18.20
N GLU A 257 13.41 22.89 18.38
CA GLU A 257 12.35 23.84 18.77
C GLU A 257 11.22 23.87 17.76
N ARG A 258 11.55 23.92 16.45
CA ARG A 258 10.56 23.93 15.36
C ARG A 258 9.84 22.59 15.20
N LEU A 259 10.51 21.47 15.44
CA LEU A 259 9.90 20.15 15.49
C LEU A 259 8.88 20.05 16.66
N ILE A 260 9.25 20.47 17.86
CA ILE A 260 8.36 20.52 19.03
C ILE A 260 7.16 21.46 18.76
N ALA A 261 7.40 22.60 18.11
CA ALA A 261 6.33 23.52 17.72
C ALA A 261 5.37 22.91 16.69
N ALA A 262 5.88 22.11 15.75
CA ALA A 262 5.06 21.37 14.78
C ALA A 262 4.18 20.32 15.49
N ILE A 263 4.73 19.55 16.43
CA ILE A 263 3.96 18.60 17.25
C ILE A 263 2.83 19.30 18.01
N ARG A 264 3.12 20.45 18.61
CA ARG A 264 2.11 21.25 19.35
C ARG A 264 1.01 21.76 18.44
N ARG A 265 1.35 22.21 17.23
CA ARG A 265 0.39 22.78 16.27
C ARG A 265 -0.52 21.71 15.68
N GLU A 266 0.01 20.52 15.43
CA GLU A 266 -0.67 19.42 14.74
C GLU A 266 -0.52 18.10 15.50
N PRO A 267 -1.09 17.93 16.71
CA PRO A 267 -0.78 16.83 17.62
C PRO A 267 -1.29 15.46 17.19
N ALA A 268 -2.03 15.39 16.10
CA ALA A 268 -2.73 14.17 15.68
C ALA A 268 -1.82 13.10 15.06
N TYR A 269 -0.61 13.44 14.63
CA TYR A 269 0.33 12.47 14.08
C TYR A 269 1.05 11.71 15.19
N ALA A 270 1.42 10.46 14.89
CA ALA A 270 2.29 9.67 15.77
C ALA A 270 3.77 9.93 15.48
N ILE A 271 4.11 10.17 14.21
CA ILE A 271 5.48 10.28 13.72
C ILE A 271 5.68 11.65 13.06
N TYR A 272 6.69 12.39 13.51
CA TYR A 272 7.06 13.70 12.98
C TYR A 272 8.43 13.64 12.32
N ASP A 273 8.52 14.14 11.11
CA ASP A 273 9.72 14.03 10.31
C ASP A 273 10.82 15.02 10.74
N LEU A 274 12.03 14.52 10.82
CA LEU A 274 13.28 15.28 10.85
C LEU A 274 14.24 14.62 9.87
N SER A 275 14.14 14.99 8.59
CA SER A 275 14.94 14.38 7.53
C SER A 275 15.65 15.41 6.66
N GLN A 276 16.67 14.94 5.94
CA GLN A 276 17.48 15.72 5.02
C GLN A 276 16.67 16.27 3.84
N LYS A 277 17.14 17.35 3.23
CA LYS A 277 16.65 17.84 1.95
C LYS A 277 16.87 16.79 0.86
N ASP A 278 16.10 16.85 -0.21
CA ASP A 278 16.25 15.95 -1.34
C ASP A 278 17.44 16.35 -2.23
N ASN A 279 18.64 16.25 -1.68
CA ASN A 279 19.91 16.41 -2.40
C ASN A 279 21.07 15.76 -1.65
N GLN A 280 22.23 15.58 -2.30
CA GLN A 280 23.42 14.96 -1.73
C GLN A 280 24.49 15.97 -1.28
N LEU A 281 24.15 17.23 -1.11
CA LEU A 281 25.07 18.33 -0.80
C LEU A 281 25.34 18.43 0.72
N TYR A 282 25.80 17.34 1.35
CA TYR A 282 26.09 17.28 2.79
C TYR A 282 27.31 18.12 3.17
N CYS A 283 27.39 18.53 4.45
CA CYS A 283 28.45 19.38 4.98
C CYS A 283 29.78 18.63 5.12
N GLN A 284 30.86 19.22 4.59
CA GLN A 284 32.23 18.71 4.63
C GLN A 284 33.12 19.47 5.66
N CYS A 285 32.56 20.24 6.57
CA CYS A 285 33.37 20.90 7.61
C CYS A 285 34.04 19.85 8.52
N SER A 286 35.17 20.21 9.13
CA SER A 286 35.99 19.31 9.95
C SER A 286 35.21 18.63 11.05
N LYS A 287 34.30 19.35 11.75
CA LYS A 287 33.46 18.78 12.82
C LYS A 287 32.46 17.74 12.28
N CYS A 288 31.73 18.05 11.19
CA CYS A 288 30.82 17.08 10.56
C CYS A 288 31.57 15.84 10.08
N THR A 289 32.72 16.03 9.42
CA THR A 289 33.56 14.93 8.93
C THR A 289 34.08 14.06 10.10
N SER A 290 34.52 14.67 11.19
CA SER A 290 34.98 13.93 12.36
C SER A 290 33.88 13.04 12.97
N ILE A 291 32.65 13.57 13.11
CA ILE A 291 31.51 12.80 13.63
C ILE A 291 31.11 11.69 12.63
N ALA A 292 31.07 12.00 11.34
CA ALA A 292 30.78 11.00 10.31
C ALA A 292 31.80 9.83 10.36
N ASN A 293 33.10 10.14 10.43
CA ASN A 293 34.15 9.12 10.52
C ASN A 293 34.02 8.27 11.79
N ARG A 294 33.68 8.90 12.93
CA ARG A 294 33.45 8.20 14.20
C ARG A 294 32.34 7.17 14.12
N TYR A 295 31.27 7.45 13.37
CA TYR A 295 30.09 6.61 13.29
C TYR A 295 29.92 5.91 11.93
N GLY A 296 30.99 5.77 11.16
CA GLY A 296 31.04 4.94 9.95
C GLY A 296 30.45 5.57 8.70
N GLY A 297 30.20 6.88 8.67
CA GLY A 297 29.73 7.60 7.49
C GLY A 297 28.70 8.68 7.77
N GLN A 298 28.12 9.19 6.70
CA GLN A 298 27.13 10.29 6.78
C GLN A 298 25.83 9.86 7.50
N SER A 299 25.43 8.60 7.38
CA SER A 299 24.30 8.06 8.16
C SER A 299 24.55 8.15 9.67
N GLY A 300 25.80 7.96 10.10
CA GLY A 300 26.18 8.09 11.51
C GLY A 300 26.11 9.52 12.01
N LEU A 301 26.59 10.50 11.23
CA LEU A 301 26.42 11.91 11.52
C LEU A 301 24.94 12.31 11.58
N TRP A 302 24.16 11.83 10.62
CA TRP A 302 22.74 12.12 10.54
C TRP A 302 21.99 11.56 11.75
N LEU A 303 22.20 10.30 12.08
CA LEU A 303 21.56 9.64 13.22
C LEU A 303 22.00 10.25 14.57
N TRP A 304 23.28 10.65 14.70
CA TRP A 304 23.76 11.37 15.86
C TRP A 304 23.00 12.69 16.09
N PHE A 305 22.66 13.40 15.04
CA PHE A 305 21.87 14.63 15.10
C PHE A 305 20.41 14.33 15.46
N VAL A 306 19.78 13.38 14.78
CA VAL A 306 18.37 13.02 14.99
C VAL A 306 18.12 12.48 16.40
N ASN A 307 18.99 11.62 16.93
CA ASN A 307 18.85 11.09 18.28
C ASN A 307 18.82 12.21 19.35
N GLN A 308 19.62 13.26 19.18
CA GLN A 308 19.61 14.38 20.13
C GLN A 308 18.26 15.11 20.11
N ALA A 309 17.73 15.42 18.92
CA ALA A 309 16.42 16.03 18.78
C ALA A 309 15.30 15.11 19.32
N ALA A 310 15.38 13.82 19.06
CA ALA A 310 14.40 12.83 19.51
C ALA A 310 14.34 12.71 21.04
N ARG A 311 15.49 12.81 21.73
CA ARG A 311 15.53 12.84 23.19
C ARG A 311 14.82 14.06 23.76
N GLU A 312 14.97 15.23 23.15
CA GLU A 312 14.26 16.43 23.60
C GLU A 312 12.76 16.34 23.32
N VAL A 313 12.36 15.80 22.16
CA VAL A 313 10.94 15.51 21.87
C VAL A 313 10.35 14.57 22.92
N LYS A 314 11.05 13.48 23.28
CA LYS A 314 10.58 12.49 24.24
C LYS A 314 10.33 13.04 25.63
N LYS A 315 11.09 14.06 26.06
CA LYS A 315 10.88 14.74 27.36
C LYS A 315 9.53 15.46 27.41
N VAL A 316 9.05 15.99 26.28
CA VAL A 316 7.82 16.80 26.18
C VAL A 316 6.64 15.94 25.71
N TYR A 317 6.89 15.01 24.81
CA TYR A 317 5.89 14.16 24.16
C TYR A 317 6.38 12.70 24.12
N PRO A 318 6.23 11.95 25.22
CA PRO A 318 6.79 10.59 25.35
C PRO A 318 6.13 9.56 24.42
N ASP A 319 4.95 9.88 23.88
CA ASP A 319 4.15 9.07 22.93
C ASP A 319 4.45 9.37 21.46
N LYS A 320 5.34 10.35 21.17
CA LYS A 320 5.65 10.75 19.79
C LYS A 320 6.98 10.21 19.32
N TYR A 321 7.02 9.90 18.03
CA TYR A 321 8.20 9.41 17.32
C TYR A 321 8.78 10.48 16.40
N VAL A 322 10.10 10.43 16.22
CA VAL A 322 10.82 11.26 15.25
C VAL A 322 11.23 10.38 14.08
N GLY A 323 10.61 10.63 12.90
CA GLY A 323 10.92 9.93 11.67
C GLY A 323 12.11 10.55 10.95
N THR A 324 12.95 9.72 10.35
CA THR A 324 14.07 10.18 9.52
C THR A 324 14.32 9.24 8.36
N PHE A 325 15.02 9.71 7.31
CA PHE A 325 15.36 8.89 6.17
C PHE A 325 16.75 8.22 6.30
N ALA A 326 16.82 6.96 5.86
CA ALA A 326 18.04 6.30 5.38
C ALA A 326 17.97 6.29 3.83
N TYR A 327 18.48 7.35 3.20
CA TYR A 327 18.23 7.70 1.81
C TYR A 327 19.49 8.21 1.11
N GLN A 328 19.79 7.69 -0.05
CA GLN A 328 20.96 8.06 -0.83
C GLN A 328 22.24 8.00 0.05
N TYR A 329 22.92 9.12 0.29
CA TYR A 329 24.18 9.21 1.04
C TYR A 329 24.08 8.80 2.54
N THR A 330 22.88 8.65 3.08
CA THR A 330 22.62 8.14 4.44
C THR A 330 22.02 6.73 4.46
N ARG A 331 21.92 6.03 3.33
CA ARG A 331 21.24 4.74 3.23
C ARG A 331 21.96 3.63 4.01
N THR A 332 23.28 3.53 3.84
CA THR A 332 24.08 2.51 4.52
C THR A 332 24.06 2.70 6.03
N PRO A 333 23.78 1.65 6.84
CA PRO A 333 23.70 1.77 8.28
C PRO A 333 24.98 2.27 8.94
N PRO A 334 24.88 3.08 10.02
CA PRO A 334 26.04 3.58 10.75
C PRO A 334 26.71 2.49 11.62
N ARG A 335 27.87 2.80 12.16
CA ARG A 335 28.60 1.94 13.11
C ARG A 335 28.75 2.63 14.44
N GLY A 336 28.59 1.87 15.56
CA GLY A 336 28.80 2.39 16.90
C GLY A 336 27.76 3.40 17.41
N ILE A 337 26.64 3.53 16.68
CA ILE A 337 25.45 4.28 17.09
C ILE A 337 24.20 3.56 16.60
N ARG A 338 23.12 3.63 17.37
CA ARG A 338 21.81 3.07 17.03
C ARG A 338 20.74 4.16 17.14
N PRO A 339 19.62 4.02 16.41
CA PRO A 339 18.45 4.87 16.64
C PRO A 339 17.96 4.74 18.09
N ASP A 340 17.60 5.85 18.70
CA ASP A 340 16.92 5.84 19.99
C ASP A 340 15.51 5.21 19.84
N ASP A 341 14.91 4.78 20.94
CA ASP A 341 13.67 4.01 20.96
C ASP A 341 12.44 4.77 20.43
N ASN A 342 12.50 6.09 20.33
CA ASN A 342 11.48 6.91 19.69
C ASN A 342 11.90 7.43 18.30
N VAL A 343 12.90 6.82 17.67
CA VAL A 343 13.30 7.15 16.29
C VAL A 343 12.78 6.10 15.32
N VAL A 344 12.14 6.56 14.26
CA VAL A 344 11.67 5.74 13.13
C VAL A 344 12.59 5.97 11.93
N VAL A 345 13.23 4.92 11.46
CA VAL A 345 14.07 4.97 10.25
C VAL A 345 13.25 4.54 9.04
N ARG A 346 13.20 5.39 8.00
CA ARG A 346 12.60 5.08 6.70
C ARG A 346 13.70 4.80 5.69
N LEU A 347 13.89 3.53 5.34
CA LEU A 347 14.87 3.09 4.35
C LEU A 347 14.27 3.18 2.95
N CYS A 348 14.93 3.89 2.05
CA CYS A 348 14.45 4.15 0.69
C CYS A 348 15.16 3.27 -0.34
N SER A 349 14.40 2.69 -1.28
CA SER A 349 14.88 1.78 -2.33
C SER A 349 15.19 2.47 -3.68
N ILE A 350 15.22 3.80 -3.74
CA ILE A 350 15.22 4.61 -4.97
C ILE A 350 16.26 4.19 -6.02
N GLU A 351 17.42 3.67 -5.60
CA GLU A 351 18.49 3.27 -6.53
C GLU A 351 18.32 1.86 -7.09
N CYS A 352 17.32 1.11 -6.64
CA CYS A 352 17.13 -0.30 -6.99
C CYS A 352 16.70 -0.50 -8.45
N CYS A 353 16.85 -1.74 -8.90
CA CYS A 353 16.14 -2.27 -10.06
C CYS A 353 14.74 -2.69 -9.62
N PHE A 354 13.71 -2.22 -10.34
CA PHE A 354 12.30 -2.48 -10.06
C PHE A 354 11.68 -3.54 -10.99
N MET A 355 12.46 -4.15 -11.88
CA MET A 355 12.01 -5.24 -12.76
C MET A 355 12.21 -6.63 -12.15
N HIS A 356 13.11 -6.77 -11.19
CA HIS A 356 13.46 -8.01 -10.52
C HIS A 356 13.25 -7.87 -9.02
N SER A 357 12.85 -8.97 -8.37
CA SER A 357 12.70 -8.96 -6.91
C SER A 357 14.02 -8.57 -6.24
N LEU A 358 13.93 -7.89 -5.11
CA LEU A 358 15.10 -7.38 -4.40
C LEU A 358 16.14 -8.46 -4.11
N GLU A 359 15.71 -9.63 -3.63
CA GLU A 359 16.61 -10.74 -3.31
C GLU A 359 17.05 -11.57 -4.53
N GLY A 360 16.21 -11.66 -5.56
CA GLY A 360 16.49 -12.44 -6.78
C GLY A 360 17.28 -11.66 -7.84
N CYS A 361 17.47 -10.36 -7.68
CA CYS A 361 18.15 -9.53 -8.66
C CYS A 361 19.68 -9.67 -8.59
N THR A 362 20.32 -9.82 -9.75
CA THR A 362 21.78 -9.86 -9.87
C THR A 362 22.43 -8.47 -9.88
N ASP A 363 21.66 -7.40 -10.00
CA ASP A 363 22.16 -6.03 -9.96
C ASP A 363 22.73 -5.69 -8.57
N GLU A 364 23.94 -5.16 -8.56
CA GLU A 364 24.63 -4.77 -7.33
C GLU A 364 23.84 -3.75 -6.48
N ARG A 365 23.02 -2.93 -7.12
CA ARG A 365 22.17 -1.95 -6.41
C ARG A 365 21.16 -2.65 -5.50
N ASN A 366 20.48 -3.71 -5.99
CA ASN A 366 19.55 -4.50 -5.19
C ASN A 366 20.28 -5.29 -4.10
N GLN A 367 21.39 -5.89 -4.42
CA GLN A 367 22.20 -6.64 -3.44
C GLN A 367 22.66 -5.73 -2.29
N ARG A 368 23.14 -4.53 -2.61
CA ARG A 368 23.51 -3.52 -1.58
C ARG A 368 22.30 -3.10 -0.75
N PHE A 369 21.16 -2.86 -1.39
CA PHE A 369 19.94 -2.49 -0.67
C PHE A 369 19.49 -3.60 0.31
N VAL A 370 19.48 -4.85 -0.11
CA VAL A 370 19.12 -5.98 0.77
C VAL A 370 20.09 -6.10 1.95
N ASN A 371 21.39 -5.90 1.72
CA ASN A 371 22.37 -5.88 2.79
C ASN A 371 22.12 -4.71 3.78
N ASP A 372 21.84 -3.50 3.27
CA ASP A 372 21.49 -2.35 4.09
C ASP A 372 20.19 -2.60 4.87
N LEU A 373 19.17 -3.20 4.25
CA LEU A 373 17.90 -3.56 4.89
C LEU A 373 18.11 -4.52 6.06
N ARG A 374 18.86 -5.60 5.85
CA ARG A 374 19.20 -6.56 6.91
C ARG A 374 19.95 -5.89 8.05
N ALA A 375 20.94 -5.08 7.75
CA ALA A 375 21.72 -4.40 8.77
C ALA A 375 20.93 -3.31 9.54
N TRP A 376 20.03 -2.58 8.87
CA TRP A 376 19.09 -1.69 9.55
C TRP A 376 18.10 -2.44 10.44
N SER A 377 17.61 -3.61 10.01
CA SER A 377 16.67 -4.43 10.80
C SER A 377 17.27 -4.96 12.12
N GLU A 378 18.59 -4.99 12.23
CA GLU A 378 19.31 -5.38 13.47
C GLU A 378 19.45 -4.24 14.46
N ILE A 379 19.43 -2.99 14.00
CA ILE A 379 19.75 -1.84 14.87
C ILE A 379 18.57 -0.88 15.07
N ALA A 380 17.62 -0.82 14.13
CA ALA A 380 16.49 0.10 14.22
C ALA A 380 15.32 -0.54 15.00
N PRO A 381 14.86 0.07 16.11
CA PRO A 381 13.68 -0.41 16.83
C PRO A 381 12.40 -0.26 16.00
N HIS A 382 12.37 0.73 15.11
CA HIS A 382 11.25 1.00 14.22
C HIS A 382 11.76 1.24 12.79
N LEU A 383 11.70 0.19 11.97
CA LEU A 383 12.10 0.24 10.58
C LEU A 383 10.88 0.35 9.68
N TYR A 384 10.90 1.33 8.79
CA TYR A 384 9.92 1.56 7.74
C TYR A 384 10.61 1.57 6.38
N ILE A 385 9.88 1.22 5.34
CA ILE A 385 10.37 1.25 3.96
C ILE A 385 9.66 2.36 3.19
N TRP A 386 10.40 3.05 2.34
CA TRP A 386 9.87 3.89 1.28
C TRP A 386 10.28 3.26 -0.04
N ASP A 387 9.32 2.57 -0.66
CA ASP A 387 9.51 1.89 -1.94
C ASP A 387 8.84 2.67 -3.08
N TYR A 388 9.18 2.33 -4.33
CA TYR A 388 8.76 3.06 -5.52
C TYR A 388 8.13 2.09 -6.52
N VAL A 389 6.94 2.41 -7.02
CA VAL A 389 6.10 1.49 -7.82
C VAL A 389 5.54 2.14 -9.07
N THR A 390 6.29 3.05 -9.70
CA THR A 390 5.91 3.71 -10.95
C THR A 390 7.13 4.28 -11.70
N ALA A 391 6.93 4.66 -12.94
CA ALA A 391 7.92 5.41 -13.74
C ALA A 391 7.73 6.91 -13.55
N PHE A 392 8.50 7.56 -12.67
CA PHE A 392 8.33 8.99 -12.35
C PHE A 392 8.60 9.94 -13.51
N SER A 393 9.49 9.56 -14.42
CA SER A 393 9.74 10.34 -15.63
C SER A 393 8.61 10.28 -16.66
N GLN A 394 7.70 9.31 -16.55
CA GLN A 394 6.65 9.05 -17.55
C GLN A 394 5.56 8.12 -16.98
N TYR A 395 4.68 8.65 -16.15
CA TYR A 395 3.63 7.89 -15.44
C TYR A 395 2.74 7.04 -16.35
N VAL A 396 2.56 7.45 -17.60
CA VAL A 396 1.72 6.72 -18.57
C VAL A 396 2.45 5.61 -19.32
N ALA A 397 3.79 5.53 -19.22
CA ALA A 397 4.53 4.47 -19.92
C ALA A 397 4.43 3.12 -19.19
N PRO A 398 4.57 1.99 -19.91
CA PRO A 398 4.56 0.67 -19.28
C PRO A 398 5.69 0.53 -18.25
N PHE A 399 5.33 0.04 -17.06
CA PHE A 399 6.30 -0.22 -15.98
C PHE A 399 6.10 -1.64 -15.45
N PRO A 400 6.92 -2.62 -15.86
CA PRO A 400 6.67 -4.04 -15.66
C PRO A 400 7.17 -4.54 -14.29
N ASP A 401 6.62 -4.00 -13.19
CA ASP A 401 6.96 -4.32 -11.80
C ASP A 401 6.00 -5.32 -11.12
N PHE A 402 4.94 -5.77 -11.79
CA PHE A 402 3.87 -6.56 -11.17
C PHE A 402 4.36 -7.84 -10.48
N ALA A 403 5.28 -8.56 -11.11
CA ALA A 403 5.78 -9.83 -10.58
C ALA A 403 6.64 -9.67 -9.31
N VAL A 404 7.13 -8.46 -9.03
CA VAL A 404 8.05 -8.22 -7.90
C VAL A 404 7.36 -7.63 -6.67
N LEU A 405 6.13 -7.12 -6.78
CA LEU A 405 5.41 -6.47 -5.68
C LEU A 405 5.28 -7.40 -4.47
N GLY A 406 4.74 -8.60 -4.64
CA GLY A 406 4.59 -9.57 -3.54
C GLY A 406 5.93 -10.00 -2.93
N PRO A 407 6.89 -10.48 -3.73
CA PRO A 407 8.23 -10.83 -3.25
C PRO A 407 8.95 -9.71 -2.50
N ASN A 408 8.88 -8.45 -2.96
CA ASN A 408 9.51 -7.32 -2.29
C ASN A 408 8.85 -7.03 -0.94
N ILE A 409 7.52 -6.98 -0.88
CA ILE A 409 6.78 -6.79 0.37
C ILE A 409 7.08 -7.91 1.38
N ARG A 410 7.21 -9.16 0.92
CA ARG A 410 7.65 -10.27 1.79
C ARG A 410 9.05 -10.03 2.32
N THR A 411 10.00 -9.60 1.47
CA THR A 411 11.35 -9.25 1.89
C THR A 411 11.33 -8.16 2.97
N PHE A 412 10.46 -7.15 2.85
CA PHE A 412 10.30 -6.11 3.88
C PHE A 412 9.76 -6.68 5.19
N ALA A 413 8.72 -7.52 5.14
CA ALA A 413 8.12 -8.15 6.32
C ALA A 413 9.11 -9.07 7.05
N ASP A 414 9.85 -9.91 6.32
CA ASP A 414 10.86 -10.82 6.85
C ASP A 414 12.01 -10.09 7.54
N ASN A 415 12.28 -8.85 7.13
CA ASN A 415 13.26 -7.95 7.75
C ASN A 415 12.64 -6.97 8.77
N LYS A 416 11.53 -7.34 9.40
CA LYS A 416 10.88 -6.64 10.51
C LYS A 416 10.44 -5.21 10.19
N SER A 417 10.16 -4.90 8.93
CA SER A 417 9.61 -3.60 8.56
C SER A 417 8.19 -3.45 9.12
N ILE A 418 7.97 -2.45 9.93
CA ILE A 418 6.68 -2.17 10.58
C ILE A 418 5.72 -1.48 9.62
N GLY A 419 6.25 -0.65 8.72
CA GLY A 419 5.46 0.11 7.77
C GLY A 419 6.12 0.20 6.41
N VAL A 420 5.30 0.33 5.38
CA VAL A 420 5.73 0.52 3.99
C VAL A 420 4.94 1.66 3.37
N VAL A 421 5.64 2.55 2.69
CA VAL A 421 5.10 3.56 1.78
C VAL A 421 5.47 3.11 0.37
N GLU A 422 4.47 2.81 -0.44
CA GLU A 422 4.59 2.49 -1.86
C GLU A 422 4.34 3.74 -2.68
N GLU A 423 5.40 4.42 -3.10
CA GLU A 423 5.28 5.67 -3.84
C GLU A 423 4.99 5.41 -5.31
N GLY A 424 3.77 5.77 -5.73
CA GLY A 424 3.30 5.68 -7.10
C GLY A 424 3.01 7.05 -7.72
N GLN A 425 2.03 7.11 -8.60
CA GLN A 425 1.52 8.37 -9.15
C GLN A 425 0.65 9.09 -8.12
N TYR A 426 1.26 9.82 -7.20
CA TYR A 426 0.58 10.46 -6.07
C TYR A 426 -0.13 11.77 -6.41
N SER A 427 0.24 12.42 -7.50
CA SER A 427 -0.18 13.79 -7.83
C SER A 427 -1.21 13.88 -8.96
N GLY A 428 -1.64 12.74 -9.52
CA GLY A 428 -2.62 12.69 -10.59
C GLY A 428 -3.18 11.28 -10.79
N ASP A 429 -4.14 11.16 -11.71
CA ASP A 429 -4.82 9.91 -12.04
C ASP A 429 -4.36 9.35 -13.39
N TYR A 430 -4.76 8.11 -13.66
CA TYR A 430 -4.73 7.47 -14.97
C TYR A 430 -3.33 7.20 -15.55
N GLY A 431 -2.32 6.99 -14.69
CA GLY A 431 -1.08 6.34 -15.10
C GLY A 431 -1.32 4.90 -15.56
N GLU A 432 -0.32 4.33 -16.22
CA GLU A 432 -0.44 2.96 -16.73
C GLU A 432 -0.77 1.97 -15.62
N PHE A 433 -1.95 1.34 -15.66
CA PHE A 433 -2.47 0.43 -14.65
C PHE A 433 -2.43 0.95 -13.21
N SER A 434 -2.56 2.26 -12.98
CA SER A 434 -2.47 2.87 -11.64
C SER A 434 -3.47 2.28 -10.65
N GLU A 435 -4.72 2.06 -11.06
CA GLU A 435 -5.77 1.48 -10.23
C GLU A 435 -5.50 0.00 -9.91
N LEU A 436 -4.97 -0.74 -10.89
CA LEU A 436 -4.56 -2.14 -10.68
C LEU A 436 -3.41 -2.22 -9.67
N ARG A 437 -2.35 -1.39 -9.82
CA ARG A 437 -1.23 -1.37 -8.86
C ARG A 437 -1.70 -1.03 -7.45
N ALA A 438 -2.53 0.00 -7.29
CA ALA A 438 -3.07 0.36 -5.98
C ALA A 438 -3.84 -0.81 -5.34
N TYR A 439 -4.66 -1.53 -6.13
CA TYR A 439 -5.38 -2.71 -5.65
C TYR A 439 -4.45 -3.86 -5.25
N LEU A 440 -3.48 -4.19 -6.10
CA LEU A 440 -2.50 -5.25 -5.82
C LEU A 440 -1.70 -4.95 -4.56
N LEU A 441 -1.17 -3.74 -4.43
CA LEU A 441 -0.41 -3.30 -3.26
C LEU A 441 -1.25 -3.38 -1.98
N ALA A 442 -2.51 -2.96 -2.02
CA ALA A 442 -3.40 -3.06 -0.87
C ALA A 442 -3.60 -4.51 -0.40
N ARG A 443 -3.73 -5.45 -1.34
CA ARG A 443 -3.86 -6.88 -1.05
C ARG A 443 -2.56 -7.49 -0.52
N LEU A 444 -1.43 -7.16 -1.16
CA LEU A 444 -0.13 -7.73 -0.86
C LEU A 444 0.50 -7.17 0.43
N LEU A 445 0.28 -5.91 0.76
CA LEU A 445 0.71 -5.33 2.05
C LEU A 445 -0.02 -5.98 3.25
N TRP A 446 -1.22 -6.50 3.04
CA TRP A 446 -1.91 -7.30 4.05
C TRP A 446 -1.38 -8.73 4.10
N ASP A 447 -1.26 -9.36 2.93
CA ASP A 447 -0.84 -10.76 2.77
C ASP A 447 0.00 -10.91 1.49
N PRO A 448 1.34 -10.88 1.60
CA PRO A 448 2.25 -10.95 0.46
C PRO A 448 2.32 -12.34 -0.20
N ASP A 449 1.69 -13.36 0.40
CA ASP A 449 1.66 -14.71 -0.14
C ASP A 449 0.54 -14.93 -1.16
N GLN A 450 -0.33 -13.93 -1.38
CA GLN A 450 -1.34 -13.98 -2.41
C GLN A 450 -0.70 -14.03 -3.81
N ASN A 451 -1.35 -14.76 -4.72
CA ASN A 451 -0.90 -14.84 -6.10
C ASN A 451 -1.23 -13.55 -6.85
N THR A 452 -0.20 -12.77 -7.18
CA THR A 452 -0.32 -11.45 -7.82
C THR A 452 -1.05 -11.53 -9.17
N ASP A 453 -0.74 -12.54 -10.00
CA ASP A 453 -1.38 -12.74 -11.31
C ASP A 453 -2.87 -13.02 -11.19
N SER A 454 -3.27 -13.88 -10.23
CA SER A 454 -4.68 -14.16 -9.98
C SER A 454 -5.44 -12.92 -9.54
N LEU A 455 -4.84 -12.10 -8.68
CA LEU A 455 -5.41 -10.82 -8.25
C LEU A 455 -5.51 -9.83 -9.41
N ALA A 456 -4.50 -9.76 -10.28
CA ALA A 456 -4.47 -8.88 -11.44
C ALA A 456 -5.57 -9.26 -12.44
N HIS A 457 -5.71 -10.53 -12.78
CA HIS A 457 -6.75 -10.99 -13.69
C HIS A 457 -8.17 -10.84 -13.11
N ASP A 458 -8.38 -11.05 -11.79
CA ASP A 458 -9.67 -10.79 -11.14
C ASP A 458 -10.04 -9.29 -11.24
N PHE A 459 -9.07 -8.40 -10.98
CA PHE A 459 -9.25 -6.96 -11.16
C PHE A 459 -9.58 -6.59 -12.61
N ILE A 460 -8.78 -7.06 -13.57
CA ILE A 460 -8.92 -6.75 -15.00
C ILE A 460 -10.29 -7.19 -15.50
N ASN A 461 -10.75 -8.38 -15.12
CA ASN A 461 -12.06 -8.89 -15.49
C ASN A 461 -13.21 -7.98 -15.00
N ALA A 462 -13.09 -7.44 -13.81
CA ALA A 462 -14.13 -6.58 -13.26
C ALA A 462 -14.02 -5.13 -13.76
N PHE A 463 -12.81 -4.61 -13.87
CA PHE A 463 -12.58 -3.20 -14.20
C PHE A 463 -12.78 -2.89 -15.67
N TYR A 464 -12.29 -3.75 -16.58
CA TYR A 464 -12.38 -3.53 -18.03
C TYR A 464 -13.61 -4.16 -18.68
N GLY A 465 -14.44 -4.87 -17.94
CA GLY A 465 -15.74 -5.37 -18.40
C GLY A 465 -15.68 -6.15 -19.71
N SER A 466 -16.38 -5.69 -20.73
CA SER A 466 -16.39 -6.36 -22.06
C SER A 466 -15.01 -6.36 -22.76
N GLN A 467 -14.08 -5.52 -22.32
CA GLN A 467 -12.72 -5.41 -22.85
C GLN A 467 -11.67 -6.14 -22.00
N ALA A 468 -12.06 -6.90 -20.98
CA ALA A 468 -11.16 -7.60 -20.07
C ALA A 468 -10.13 -8.49 -20.79
N THR A 469 -10.55 -9.20 -21.85
CA THR A 469 -9.64 -10.05 -22.64
C THR A 469 -8.55 -9.22 -23.34
N VAL A 470 -8.88 -8.03 -23.82
CA VAL A 470 -7.91 -7.13 -24.49
C VAL A 470 -6.96 -6.56 -23.47
N ALA A 471 -7.48 -6.05 -22.34
CA ALA A 471 -6.68 -5.51 -21.26
C ALA A 471 -5.76 -6.58 -20.63
N GLY A 472 -6.24 -7.82 -20.45
CA GLY A 472 -5.45 -8.94 -19.96
C GLY A 472 -4.28 -9.29 -20.90
N LYS A 473 -4.53 -9.37 -22.20
CA LYS A 473 -3.45 -9.57 -23.19
C LYS A 473 -2.41 -8.46 -23.15
N TYR A 474 -2.84 -7.21 -22.94
CA TYR A 474 -1.90 -6.10 -22.79
C TYR A 474 -1.10 -6.21 -21.48
N TYR A 475 -1.74 -6.57 -20.37
CA TYR A 475 -1.06 -6.87 -19.12
C TYR A 475 0.03 -7.94 -19.30
N ASP A 476 -0.30 -9.06 -19.96
CA ASP A 476 0.67 -10.13 -20.25
C ASP A 476 1.84 -9.63 -21.11
N MET A 477 1.55 -8.75 -22.09
CA MET A 477 2.59 -8.12 -22.92
C MET A 477 3.51 -7.22 -22.10
N VAL A 478 3.00 -6.49 -21.13
CA VAL A 478 3.81 -5.65 -20.21
C VAL A 478 4.66 -6.53 -19.31
N CYS A 479 4.09 -7.56 -18.70
CA CYS A 479 4.83 -8.52 -17.88
C CYS A 479 5.98 -9.20 -18.66
N ALA A 480 5.76 -9.50 -19.93
CA ALA A 480 6.77 -10.10 -20.81
C ALA A 480 7.91 -9.16 -21.23
N LEU A 481 7.89 -7.88 -20.85
CA LEU A 481 9.01 -6.95 -21.04
C LEU A 481 10.17 -7.23 -20.08
N VAL A 482 9.92 -7.93 -18.96
CA VAL A 482 10.95 -8.29 -18.00
C VAL A 482 11.95 -9.24 -18.62
N ARG A 483 13.24 -8.91 -18.57
CA ARG A 483 14.34 -9.71 -19.10
C ARG A 483 15.43 -9.84 -18.06
N PRO A 484 16.02 -11.03 -17.86
CA PRO A 484 17.02 -11.26 -16.80
C PRO A 484 18.26 -10.38 -16.89
N ASP A 485 18.59 -9.91 -18.09
CA ASP A 485 19.79 -9.13 -18.41
C ASP A 485 19.55 -7.61 -18.44
N VAL A 486 18.31 -7.14 -18.19
CA VAL A 486 17.95 -5.72 -18.26
C VAL A 486 17.46 -5.23 -16.91
N HIS A 487 18.14 -4.24 -16.35
CA HIS A 487 17.81 -3.64 -15.07
C HIS A 487 17.30 -2.20 -15.24
N GLN A 488 16.18 -1.88 -14.61
CA GLN A 488 15.53 -0.58 -14.76
C GLN A 488 15.21 0.05 -13.40
N GLY A 489 15.64 1.29 -13.23
CA GLY A 489 15.25 2.14 -12.11
C GLY A 489 13.91 2.86 -12.35
N ILE A 490 13.56 3.80 -11.46
CA ILE A 490 12.29 4.55 -11.51
C ILE A 490 12.24 5.67 -12.57
N TYR A 491 13.31 5.93 -13.27
CA TYR A 491 13.38 6.94 -14.35
C TYR A 491 13.68 6.30 -15.72
N PRO A 492 12.85 5.35 -16.20
CA PRO A 492 13.05 4.75 -17.50
C PRO A 492 12.96 5.79 -18.60
N GLN A 493 13.70 5.55 -19.70
CA GLN A 493 13.60 6.38 -20.90
C GLN A 493 12.70 5.71 -21.93
N ALA A 494 11.96 6.47 -22.72
CA ALA A 494 11.06 5.93 -23.74
C ALA A 494 11.81 5.12 -24.83
N ASN A 495 13.12 5.35 -25.00
CA ASN A 495 14.00 4.59 -25.88
C ASN A 495 14.69 3.40 -25.22
N ALA A 496 14.33 3.04 -23.98
CA ALA A 496 14.89 1.86 -23.32
C ALA A 496 14.70 0.60 -24.18
N ALA A 497 15.71 -0.28 -24.15
CA ALA A 497 15.77 -1.48 -25.03
C ALA A 497 14.59 -2.44 -24.86
N ILE A 498 13.92 -2.41 -23.71
CA ILE A 498 12.73 -3.24 -23.45
C ILE A 498 11.53 -2.81 -24.32
N TYR A 499 11.42 -1.54 -24.68
CA TYR A 499 10.31 -1.03 -25.48
C TYR A 499 10.63 -1.14 -26.98
N THR A 500 10.57 -2.34 -27.53
CA THR A 500 10.81 -2.57 -28.97
C THR A 500 9.69 -1.98 -29.83
N ASP A 501 10.00 -1.61 -31.07
CA ASP A 501 8.97 -1.13 -32.01
C ASP A 501 7.88 -2.18 -32.26
N GLY A 502 8.27 -3.46 -32.28
CA GLY A 502 7.31 -4.57 -32.39
C GLY A 502 6.37 -4.69 -31.17
N PHE A 503 6.83 -4.39 -29.97
CA PHE A 503 5.95 -4.28 -28.79
C PHE A 503 4.96 -3.12 -28.97
N ILE A 504 5.48 -1.92 -29.28
CA ILE A 504 4.68 -0.71 -29.43
C ILE A 504 3.59 -0.89 -30.51
N ASP A 505 3.95 -1.40 -31.67
CA ASP A 505 3.01 -1.61 -32.79
C ASP A 505 1.90 -2.61 -32.43
N ARG A 506 2.25 -3.75 -31.83
CA ARG A 506 1.26 -4.74 -31.39
C ARG A 506 0.35 -4.20 -30.29
N ALA A 507 0.90 -3.48 -29.30
CA ALA A 507 0.13 -2.91 -28.21
C ALA A 507 -0.85 -1.84 -28.69
N ILE A 508 -0.42 -0.91 -29.57
CA ILE A 508 -1.32 0.10 -30.17
C ILE A 508 -2.43 -0.59 -30.97
N THR A 509 -2.11 -1.58 -31.80
CA THR A 509 -3.10 -2.31 -32.59
C THR A 509 -4.14 -2.99 -31.70
N LEU A 510 -3.69 -3.73 -30.68
CA LEU A 510 -4.53 -4.44 -29.73
C LEU A 510 -5.47 -3.48 -28.98
N LEU A 511 -4.91 -2.43 -28.39
CA LEU A 511 -5.66 -1.49 -27.56
C LEU A 511 -6.59 -0.59 -28.36
N SER A 512 -6.20 -0.18 -29.59
CA SER A 512 -7.11 0.52 -30.52
C SER A 512 -8.32 -0.32 -30.90
N ALA A 513 -8.16 -1.63 -31.07
CA ALA A 513 -9.30 -2.52 -31.28
C ALA A 513 -10.23 -2.57 -30.06
N GLY A 514 -9.66 -2.60 -28.85
CA GLY A 514 -10.43 -2.54 -27.60
C GLY A 514 -11.20 -1.23 -27.41
N VAL A 515 -10.57 -0.08 -27.69
CA VAL A 515 -11.24 1.24 -27.65
C VAL A 515 -12.45 1.25 -28.58
N ARG A 516 -12.31 0.74 -29.81
CA ARG A 516 -13.43 0.69 -30.80
C ARG A 516 -14.54 -0.29 -30.38
N ALA A 517 -14.19 -1.37 -29.69
CA ALA A 517 -15.15 -2.42 -29.31
C ALA A 517 -15.80 -2.18 -27.93
N ALA A 518 -15.37 -1.15 -27.20
CA ALA A 518 -15.93 -0.80 -25.90
C ALA A 518 -17.42 -0.49 -25.99
N ARG A 519 -18.20 -1.04 -25.04
CA ARG A 519 -19.66 -1.00 -25.04
C ARG A 519 -20.23 0.18 -24.25
N THR A 520 -19.49 0.67 -23.25
CA THR A 520 -19.89 1.83 -22.45
C THR A 520 -18.84 2.94 -22.54
N THR A 521 -19.21 4.14 -22.11
CA THR A 521 -18.30 5.28 -22.06
C THR A 521 -17.13 5.00 -21.12
N GLU A 522 -17.41 4.39 -19.96
CA GLU A 522 -16.42 4.05 -18.94
C GLU A 522 -15.43 3.00 -19.46
N GLU A 523 -15.91 1.94 -20.12
CA GLU A 523 -15.03 0.95 -20.76
C GLU A 523 -14.12 1.60 -21.79
N ARG A 524 -14.67 2.49 -22.62
CA ARG A 524 -13.91 3.23 -23.63
C ARG A 524 -12.82 4.10 -23.00
N GLN A 525 -13.14 4.89 -21.99
CA GLN A 525 -12.17 5.73 -21.28
C GLN A 525 -11.04 4.90 -20.67
N ARG A 526 -11.36 3.80 -19.98
CA ARG A 526 -10.37 2.90 -19.41
C ARG A 526 -9.45 2.29 -20.48
N MET A 527 -10.00 1.92 -21.64
CA MET A 527 -9.20 1.42 -22.76
C MET A 527 -8.36 2.53 -23.42
N GLU A 528 -8.85 3.76 -23.51
CA GLU A 528 -8.09 4.93 -23.97
C GLU A 528 -6.89 5.21 -23.03
N HIS A 529 -7.06 5.13 -21.72
CA HIS A 529 -5.96 5.30 -20.76
C HIS A 529 -4.87 4.24 -20.96
N LEU A 530 -5.23 2.96 -21.18
CA LEU A 530 -4.24 1.93 -21.52
C LEU A 530 -3.56 2.20 -22.86
N TRP A 531 -4.33 2.65 -23.87
CA TRP A 531 -3.80 2.95 -25.19
C TRP A 531 -2.75 4.07 -25.16
N MET A 532 -2.87 5.00 -24.23
CA MET A 532 -1.91 6.08 -24.08
C MET A 532 -0.48 5.57 -23.77
N ALA A 533 -0.35 4.42 -23.13
CA ALA A 533 0.96 3.90 -22.75
C ALA A 533 1.86 3.59 -23.97
N PRO A 534 1.50 2.71 -24.89
CA PRO A 534 2.30 2.49 -26.09
C PRO A 534 2.27 3.70 -27.06
N ALA A 535 1.20 4.50 -27.07
CA ALA A 535 1.14 5.72 -27.89
C ALA A 535 2.19 6.76 -27.41
N TYR A 536 2.37 6.94 -26.11
CA TYR A 536 3.43 7.80 -25.56
C TYR A 536 4.83 7.37 -25.98
N LEU A 537 5.11 6.06 -25.91
CA LEU A 537 6.40 5.53 -26.39
C LEU A 537 6.60 5.80 -27.89
N ARG A 538 5.54 5.62 -28.71
CA ARG A 538 5.58 5.96 -30.14
C ARG A 538 5.90 7.43 -30.36
N ILE A 539 5.19 8.33 -29.68
CA ILE A 539 5.37 9.78 -29.78
C ILE A 539 6.80 10.20 -29.41
N ARG A 540 7.37 9.61 -28.36
CA ARG A 540 8.73 9.93 -27.89
C ARG A 540 9.82 9.34 -28.79
N ARG A 541 9.56 8.25 -29.51
CA ARG A 541 10.55 7.55 -30.35
C ARG A 541 10.45 7.93 -31.83
N ASP A 542 9.25 8.14 -32.33
CA ASP A 542 8.96 8.43 -33.74
C ASP A 542 7.84 9.48 -33.85
N TYR A 543 8.19 10.70 -33.52
CA TYR A 543 7.27 11.85 -33.56
C TYR A 543 6.61 12.03 -34.93
N LYS A 544 7.39 11.87 -36.04
CA LYS A 544 6.89 12.06 -37.41
C LYS A 544 5.79 11.05 -37.74
N ARG A 545 5.99 9.79 -37.37
CA ARG A 545 4.99 8.74 -37.54
C ARG A 545 3.75 9.02 -36.70
N ALA A 546 3.95 9.44 -35.43
CA ALA A 546 2.85 9.75 -34.53
C ALA A 546 1.99 10.92 -35.01
N LYS A 547 2.59 11.92 -35.64
CA LYS A 547 1.85 13.02 -36.30
C LYS A 547 1.13 12.55 -37.55
N ALA A 548 1.76 11.72 -38.38
CA ALA A 548 1.21 11.25 -39.62
C ALA A 548 0.00 10.29 -39.44
N ASP A 549 0.00 9.44 -38.40
CA ASP A 549 -1.07 8.50 -38.08
C ASP A 549 -2.14 9.06 -37.13
N GLY A 550 -2.00 10.32 -36.67
CA GLY A 550 -2.93 11.01 -35.77
C GLY A 550 -2.83 10.62 -34.31
N SER A 551 -1.93 9.69 -33.94
CA SER A 551 -1.80 9.22 -32.55
C SER A 551 -1.28 10.31 -31.60
N PHE A 552 -0.51 11.27 -32.09
CA PHE A 552 -0.06 12.43 -31.33
C PHE A 552 -1.26 13.30 -30.88
N ASP A 553 -2.09 13.71 -31.83
CA ASP A 553 -3.21 14.61 -31.56
C ASP A 553 -4.25 13.93 -30.67
N GLU A 554 -4.52 12.63 -30.90
CA GLU A 554 -5.43 11.85 -30.08
C GLU A 554 -4.91 11.66 -28.65
N PHE A 555 -3.60 11.42 -28.45
CA PHE A 555 -2.98 11.31 -27.15
C PHE A 555 -3.19 12.59 -26.33
N PHE A 556 -2.87 13.75 -26.89
CA PHE A 556 -3.00 15.03 -26.17
C PHE A 556 -4.47 15.44 -25.99
N ARG A 557 -5.36 15.03 -26.88
CA ARG A 557 -6.82 15.19 -26.71
C ARG A 557 -7.29 14.45 -25.46
N ILE A 558 -6.89 13.18 -25.29
CA ILE A 558 -7.23 12.36 -24.12
C ILE A 558 -6.59 12.97 -22.86
N ALA A 559 -5.30 13.29 -22.91
CA ALA A 559 -4.58 13.86 -21.78
C ALA A 559 -5.25 15.13 -21.23
N ARG A 560 -5.70 16.04 -22.12
CA ARG A 560 -6.42 17.27 -21.73
C ARG A 560 -7.82 16.99 -21.22
N ARG A 561 -8.59 16.11 -21.88
CA ARG A 561 -9.95 15.76 -21.46
C ARG A 561 -9.98 15.28 -20.01
N ASP A 562 -9.03 14.41 -19.64
CA ASP A 562 -9.00 13.72 -18.35
C ASP A 562 -7.98 14.33 -17.38
N ASN A 563 -7.34 15.45 -17.76
CA ASN A 563 -6.32 16.16 -16.98
C ASN A 563 -5.19 15.22 -16.46
N ILE A 564 -4.65 14.39 -17.35
CA ILE A 564 -3.70 13.34 -16.99
C ILE A 564 -2.34 13.94 -16.68
N GLN A 565 -1.77 13.56 -15.56
CA GLN A 565 -0.39 13.88 -15.23
C GLN A 565 0.56 12.86 -15.90
N LEU A 566 1.37 13.33 -16.84
CA LEU A 566 2.25 12.48 -17.65
C LEU A 566 3.57 12.15 -16.98
N ARG A 567 4.06 13.01 -16.08
CA ARG A 567 5.29 12.82 -15.28
C ARG A 567 5.25 13.59 -13.97
N GLU A 568 6.14 13.23 -13.06
CA GLU A 568 6.35 13.97 -11.82
C GLU A 568 6.78 15.43 -12.09
N GLY A 569 6.29 16.36 -11.27
CA GLY A 569 6.62 17.78 -11.38
C GLY A 569 6.12 18.47 -12.66
N GLN A 570 5.19 17.85 -13.40
CA GLN A 570 4.57 18.46 -14.58
C GLN A 570 3.85 19.76 -14.19
N LYS A 571 4.13 20.84 -14.93
CA LYS A 571 3.45 22.12 -14.75
C LYS A 571 2.15 22.18 -15.55
N SER A 572 2.22 21.82 -16.83
CA SER A 572 1.03 21.71 -17.69
C SER A 572 1.20 20.63 -18.76
N ILE A 573 0.10 20.20 -19.36
CA ILE A 573 0.12 19.28 -20.50
C ILE A 573 0.72 19.97 -21.73
N ASP A 574 0.44 21.26 -21.90
CA ASP A 574 0.94 22.06 -23.04
C ASP A 574 2.46 22.23 -23.03
N ASP A 575 3.06 22.32 -21.83
CA ASP A 575 4.53 22.34 -21.71
C ASP A 575 5.15 21.03 -22.20
N ILE A 576 4.52 19.88 -21.89
CA ILE A 576 4.99 18.56 -22.35
C ILE A 576 4.83 18.42 -23.86
N GLU A 577 3.68 18.84 -24.42
CA GLU A 577 3.43 18.83 -25.85
C GLU A 577 4.47 19.68 -26.60
N THR A 578 4.67 20.92 -26.16
CA THR A 578 5.66 21.85 -26.72
C THR A 578 7.08 21.28 -26.66
N GLU A 579 7.45 20.65 -25.50
CA GLU A 579 8.75 19.98 -25.35
C GLU A 579 8.92 18.87 -26.39
N ILE A 580 7.92 18.03 -26.55
CA ILE A 580 7.97 16.90 -27.50
C ILE A 580 8.05 17.41 -28.94
N GLU A 581 7.23 18.40 -29.33
CA GLU A 581 7.28 19.00 -30.67
C GLU A 581 8.65 19.63 -31.01
N ARG A 582 9.24 20.35 -30.05
CA ARG A 582 10.57 20.94 -30.22
C ARG A 582 11.65 19.87 -30.43
N ASN A 583 11.58 18.77 -29.69
CA ASN A 583 12.57 17.69 -29.74
C ASN A 583 12.35 16.73 -30.92
N GLY A 584 11.13 16.68 -31.49
CA GLY A 584 10.76 15.80 -32.59
C GLY A 584 10.96 16.41 -34.00
N ARG A 585 11.12 17.73 -34.10
CA ARG A 585 11.41 18.44 -35.35
C ARG A 585 12.89 18.31 -35.73
#